data_e051b04d394a010d05ceafd18bf5119e
#
_entry.id   e051b04d394a010d05ceafd18bf5119e
#
_cell.length_a   1.000
_cell.length_b   1.000
_cell.length_c   1.000
_cell.angle_alpha   90.00
_cell.angle_beta   90.00
_cell.angle_gamma   90.00
#
_symmetry.space_group_name_H-M   'P 1'
#
loop_
_entity.id
_entity.type
_entity.pdbx_description
1 polymer ?
#
loop_
_entity_poly.entity_id
_entity_poly.type
_entity_poly.pdbx_seq_one_letter_code
_entity_poly.pdbx_strand_id
1 'polypeptide(L)'
;MKSTRAWWITLGVLALLIALPMLLRKDTTQRPAPGTRRLVVFTPHSETIRREFSEAFSRHWRAAHGEDVYIDWRSPGGTSEIRLMLDAGFKAADEEKRAGIGVDVFFGGGEPDFASQAKKGRLLPLQAFTRHPEWFATGGPIPEFFTGE
;
A
#
# COMPACT_ATOMS: atom_id res chain seq x y z
N MET A 1 57.19 -5.03 4.37
CA MET A 1 56.49 -4.68 3.10
C MET A 1 55.37 -5.66 2.69
N LYS A 2 55.05 -6.72 3.44
CA LYS A 2 53.97 -7.67 3.09
C LYS A 2 52.56 -7.23 3.59
N SER A 3 52.43 -6.34 4.58
CA SER A 3 51.16 -5.98 5.18
C SER A 3 50.29 -5.02 4.34
N THR A 4 50.89 -4.15 3.53
CA THR A 4 50.15 -3.19 2.71
C THR A 4 49.39 -3.85 1.58
N ARG A 5 49.91 -4.92 0.97
CA ARG A 5 49.19 -5.67 -0.09
C ARG A 5 47.95 -6.39 0.46
N ALA A 6 48.05 -6.98 1.66
CA ALA A 6 46.91 -7.64 2.31
C ALA A 6 45.77 -6.63 2.60
N TRP A 7 46.12 -5.44 3.06
CA TRP A 7 45.16 -4.36 3.33
C TRP A 7 44.35 -3.95 2.08
N TRP A 8 45.02 -3.77 0.94
CA TRP A 8 44.35 -3.43 -0.33
C TRP A 8 43.44 -4.53 -0.84
N ILE A 9 43.82 -5.80 -0.65
CA ILE A 9 42.97 -6.96 -0.99
C ILE A 9 41.71 -6.98 -0.10
N THR A 10 41.88 -6.76 1.20
CA THR A 10 40.78 -6.74 2.15
C THR A 10 39.78 -5.60 1.80
N LEU A 11 40.29 -4.39 1.51
CA LEU A 11 39.46 -3.27 1.07
C LEU A 11 38.75 -3.56 -0.26
N GLY A 12 39.42 -4.18 -1.21
CA GLY A 12 38.81 -4.56 -2.49
C GLY A 12 37.70 -5.59 -2.33
N VAL A 13 37.90 -6.60 -1.48
CA VAL A 13 36.86 -7.59 -1.17
C VAL A 13 35.69 -6.94 -0.45
N LEU A 14 35.93 -6.05 0.52
CA LEU A 14 34.87 -5.34 1.23
C LEU A 14 34.08 -4.43 0.30
N ALA A 15 34.74 -3.69 -0.57
CA ALA A 15 34.12 -2.86 -1.59
C ALA A 15 33.28 -3.69 -2.56
N LEU A 16 33.76 -4.86 -2.97
CA LEU A 16 33.03 -5.78 -3.84
C LEU A 16 31.75 -6.33 -3.15
N LEU A 17 31.88 -6.73 -1.87
CA LEU A 17 30.75 -7.23 -1.08
C LEU A 17 29.64 -6.19 -0.90
N ILE A 18 29.99 -4.90 -0.86
CA ILE A 18 29.02 -3.82 -0.75
C ILE A 18 28.47 -3.44 -2.14
N ALA A 19 29.33 -3.35 -3.15
CA ALA A 19 28.95 -2.91 -4.50
C ALA A 19 28.13 -3.98 -5.26
N LEU A 20 28.48 -5.27 -5.10
CA LEU A 20 27.85 -6.36 -5.83
C LEU A 20 26.31 -6.44 -5.59
N PRO A 21 25.80 -6.40 -4.34
CA PRO A 21 24.36 -6.37 -4.10
C PRO A 21 23.68 -5.12 -4.66
N MET A 22 24.38 -3.97 -4.66
CA MET A 22 23.83 -2.73 -5.23
C MET A 22 23.76 -2.80 -6.77
N LEU A 23 24.75 -3.38 -7.41
CA LEU A 23 24.77 -3.56 -8.88
C LEU A 23 23.78 -4.65 -9.36
N LEU A 24 23.58 -5.69 -8.53
CA LEU A 24 22.64 -6.78 -8.83
C LEU A 24 21.21 -6.48 -8.39
N ARG A 25 20.99 -5.37 -7.68
CA ARG A 25 19.67 -4.94 -7.27
C ARG A 25 18.87 -4.61 -8.52
N LYS A 26 18.03 -5.54 -8.96
CA LYS A 26 16.99 -5.23 -9.92
C LYS A 26 16.05 -4.21 -9.27
N ASP A 27 15.98 -3.02 -9.84
CA ASP A 27 14.93 -2.06 -9.47
C ASP A 27 13.58 -2.69 -9.81
N THR A 28 13.01 -3.38 -8.83
CA THR A 28 11.64 -3.92 -8.91
C THR A 28 10.59 -2.81 -8.75
N THR A 29 11.02 -1.57 -8.63
CA THR A 29 10.14 -0.41 -8.69
C THR A 29 9.70 -0.24 -10.15
N GLN A 30 8.73 -1.04 -10.57
CA GLN A 30 8.05 -0.81 -11.84
C GLN A 30 7.40 0.58 -11.74
N ARG A 31 8.07 1.58 -12.29
CA ARG A 31 7.43 2.89 -12.47
C ARG A 31 6.30 2.68 -13.48
N PRO A 32 5.07 3.05 -13.13
CA PRO A 32 3.97 2.93 -14.07
C PRO A 32 4.26 3.76 -15.32
N ALA A 33 3.81 3.28 -16.47
CA ALA A 33 3.86 4.05 -17.69
C ALA A 33 3.10 5.39 -17.50
N PRO A 34 3.52 6.47 -18.19
CA PRO A 34 2.80 7.74 -18.13
C PRO A 34 1.32 7.52 -18.48
N GLY A 35 0.41 8.01 -17.66
CA GLY A 35 -1.03 7.87 -17.85
C GLY A 35 -1.64 6.62 -17.24
N THR A 36 -0.87 5.70 -16.68
CA THR A 36 -1.42 4.54 -15.97
C THR A 36 -2.20 5.00 -14.74
N ARG A 37 -3.42 4.49 -14.59
CA ARG A 37 -4.23 4.75 -13.39
C ARG A 37 -3.52 4.21 -12.15
N ARG A 38 -3.47 5.03 -11.11
CA ARG A 38 -2.79 4.70 -9.86
C ARG A 38 -3.82 4.55 -8.74
N LEU A 39 -3.66 3.48 -7.95
CA LEU A 39 -4.41 3.25 -6.72
C LEU A 39 -3.43 3.25 -5.54
N VAL A 40 -3.59 4.18 -4.61
CA VAL A 40 -2.73 4.31 -3.43
C VAL A 40 -3.36 3.59 -2.26
N VAL A 41 -2.67 2.58 -1.73
CA VAL A 41 -3.18 1.71 -0.68
C VAL A 41 -2.28 1.75 0.56
N PHE A 42 -2.84 2.15 1.70
CA PHE A 42 -2.20 1.97 3.00
C PHE A 42 -2.51 0.58 3.54
N THR A 43 -1.49 -0.15 3.99
CA THR A 43 -1.66 -1.50 4.49
C THR A 43 -0.55 -1.92 5.47
N PRO A 44 -0.87 -2.68 6.55
CA PRO A 44 0.11 -3.33 7.41
C PRO A 44 0.53 -4.71 6.86
N HIS A 45 -0.06 -5.18 5.77
CA HIS A 45 0.18 -6.52 5.25
C HIS A 45 1.59 -6.71 4.70
N SER A 46 2.07 -7.96 4.76
CA SER A 46 3.38 -8.38 4.24
C SER A 46 3.48 -8.20 2.71
N GLU A 47 4.70 -8.16 2.21
CA GLU A 47 4.97 -8.05 0.77
C GLU A 47 4.34 -9.19 -0.04
N THR A 48 4.32 -10.41 0.50
CA THR A 48 3.69 -11.56 -0.15
C THR A 48 2.21 -11.30 -0.42
N ILE A 49 1.46 -10.86 0.59
CA ILE A 49 0.04 -10.54 0.45
C ILE A 49 -0.15 -9.41 -0.57
N ARG A 50 0.62 -8.33 -0.47
CA ARG A 50 0.54 -7.21 -1.40
C ARG A 50 0.78 -7.64 -2.84
N ARG A 51 1.75 -8.51 -3.09
CA ARG A 51 2.05 -9.04 -4.42
C ARG A 51 0.88 -9.85 -4.98
N GLU A 52 0.35 -10.78 -4.20
CA GLU A 52 -0.78 -11.62 -4.60
C GLU A 52 -2.01 -10.77 -4.98
N PHE A 53 -2.33 -9.79 -4.14
CA PHE A 53 -3.44 -8.87 -4.43
C PHE A 53 -3.15 -8.00 -5.66
N SER A 54 -1.91 -7.52 -5.84
CA SER A 54 -1.54 -6.76 -7.04
C SER A 54 -1.77 -7.55 -8.31
N GLU A 55 -1.29 -8.79 -8.34
CA GLU A 55 -1.42 -9.65 -9.52
C GLU A 55 -2.89 -9.98 -9.83
N ALA A 56 -3.67 -10.34 -8.80
CA ALA A 56 -5.08 -10.67 -8.96
C ALA A 56 -5.90 -9.45 -9.40
N PHE A 57 -5.71 -8.31 -8.73
CA PHE A 57 -6.44 -7.09 -9.04
C PHE A 57 -6.09 -6.54 -10.42
N SER A 58 -4.80 -6.51 -10.79
CA SER A 58 -4.37 -6.02 -12.10
C SER A 58 -4.92 -6.88 -13.23
N ARG A 59 -4.97 -8.22 -13.07
CA ARG A 59 -5.62 -9.11 -14.04
C ARG A 59 -7.11 -8.81 -14.17
N HIS A 60 -7.80 -8.69 -13.05
CA HIS A 60 -9.23 -8.39 -13.01
C HIS A 60 -9.53 -7.03 -13.66
N TRP A 61 -8.78 -6.00 -13.28
CA TRP A 61 -8.94 -4.64 -13.80
C TRP A 61 -8.76 -4.60 -15.32
N ARG A 62 -7.69 -5.22 -15.82
CA ARG A 62 -7.44 -5.29 -17.27
C ARG A 62 -8.57 -6.03 -18.01
N ALA A 63 -9.07 -7.13 -17.45
CA ALA A 63 -10.18 -7.87 -18.05
C ALA A 63 -11.49 -7.05 -18.08
N ALA A 64 -11.75 -6.25 -17.05
CA ALA A 64 -12.97 -5.45 -16.93
C ALA A 64 -12.93 -4.12 -17.70
N HIS A 65 -11.75 -3.48 -17.79
CA HIS A 65 -11.62 -2.11 -18.29
C HIS A 65 -10.70 -1.97 -19.52
N GLY A 66 -9.95 -3.02 -19.90
CA GLY A 66 -9.01 -2.98 -21.01
C GLY A 66 -7.76 -2.15 -20.79
N GLU A 67 -7.52 -1.65 -19.58
CA GLU A 67 -6.40 -0.78 -19.23
C GLU A 67 -5.63 -1.29 -18.01
N ASP A 68 -4.39 -0.84 -17.85
CA ASP A 68 -3.56 -1.19 -16.71
C ASP A 68 -3.84 -0.30 -15.50
N VAL A 69 -3.65 -0.88 -14.31
CA VAL A 69 -3.66 -0.17 -13.05
C VAL A 69 -2.37 -0.43 -12.28
N TYR A 70 -1.80 0.61 -11.70
CA TYR A 70 -0.66 0.51 -10.81
C TYR A 70 -1.11 0.67 -9.37
N ILE A 71 -0.82 -0.33 -8.53
CA ILE A 71 -1.13 -0.27 -7.10
C ILE A 71 0.10 0.20 -6.36
N ASP A 72 0.00 1.40 -5.78
CA ASP A 72 1.04 2.01 -4.95
C ASP A 72 0.83 1.60 -3.49
N TRP A 73 1.47 0.52 -3.11
CA TRP A 73 1.43 0.03 -1.75
C TRP A 73 2.30 0.87 -0.82
N ARG A 74 1.71 1.36 0.24
CA ARG A 74 2.41 2.09 1.30
C ARG A 74 2.19 1.38 2.62
N SER A 75 3.29 0.92 3.22
CA SER A 75 3.30 0.21 4.50
C SER A 75 4.17 0.99 5.50
N PRO A 76 3.63 2.03 6.12
CA PRO A 76 4.40 2.86 7.06
C PRO A 76 4.72 2.16 8.38
N GLY A 77 4.12 0.99 8.61
CA GLY A 77 4.25 0.22 9.83
C GLY A 77 3.03 -0.63 10.09
N GLY A 78 2.71 -0.88 11.34
CA GLY A 78 1.50 -1.56 11.76
C GLY A 78 0.26 -0.64 11.68
N THR A 79 -0.87 -1.15 12.16
CA THR A 79 -2.16 -0.45 12.11
C THR A 79 -2.14 0.86 12.90
N SER A 80 -1.39 0.91 14.02
CA SER A 80 -1.26 2.10 14.85
C SER A 80 -0.54 3.24 14.11
N GLU A 81 0.53 2.92 13.39
CA GLU A 81 1.28 3.88 12.57
C GLU A 81 0.44 4.38 11.41
N ILE A 82 -0.34 3.50 10.78
CA ILE A 82 -1.28 3.88 9.72
C ILE A 82 -2.31 4.87 10.26
N ARG A 83 -2.91 4.61 11.44
CA ARG A 83 -3.87 5.55 12.06
C ARG A 83 -3.26 6.92 12.31
N LEU A 84 -2.04 6.96 12.86
CA LEU A 84 -1.34 8.23 13.10
C LEU A 84 -1.10 8.99 11.79
N MET A 85 -0.72 8.29 10.72
CA MET A 85 -0.52 8.92 9.42
C MET A 85 -1.83 9.39 8.79
N LEU A 86 -2.91 8.64 8.94
CA LEU A 86 -4.23 9.09 8.51
C LEU A 86 -4.66 10.34 9.26
N ASP A 87 -4.51 10.35 10.60
CA ASP A 87 -4.88 11.50 11.43
C ASP A 87 -4.05 12.75 11.08
N ALA A 88 -2.74 12.60 10.90
CA ALA A 88 -1.87 13.69 10.49
C ALA A 88 -2.18 14.18 9.08
N GLY A 89 -2.42 13.25 8.15
CA GLY A 89 -2.73 13.56 6.75
C GLY A 89 -4.04 14.34 6.60
N PHE A 90 -5.10 13.92 7.28
CA PHE A 90 -6.38 14.63 7.27
C PHE A 90 -6.28 16.00 7.93
N LYS A 91 -5.58 16.11 9.06
CA LYS A 91 -5.32 17.40 9.68
C LYS A 91 -4.60 18.37 8.73
N ALA A 92 -3.53 17.91 8.08
CA ALA A 92 -2.82 18.73 7.10
C ALA A 92 -3.69 19.08 5.88
N ALA A 93 -4.52 18.14 5.41
CA ALA A 93 -5.44 18.42 4.31
C ALA A 93 -6.48 19.49 4.66
N ASP A 94 -7.00 19.47 5.88
CA ASP A 94 -7.93 20.48 6.38
C ASP A 94 -7.26 21.87 6.46
N GLU A 95 -6.04 21.94 7.01
CA GLU A 95 -5.26 23.18 7.10
C GLU A 95 -4.93 23.76 5.72
N GLU A 96 -4.60 22.91 4.75
CA GLU A 96 -4.27 23.30 3.37
C GLU A 96 -5.49 23.39 2.44
N LYS A 97 -6.71 23.12 2.94
CA LYS A 97 -7.97 23.07 2.18
C LYS A 97 -7.90 22.12 0.98
N ARG A 98 -7.22 20.98 1.14
CA ARG A 98 -7.16 19.91 0.13
C ARG A 98 -8.35 18.95 0.28
N ALA A 99 -8.84 18.45 -0.85
CA ALA A 99 -9.97 17.51 -0.89
C ALA A 99 -9.67 16.10 -0.35
N GLY A 100 -8.41 15.80 0.03
CA GLY A 100 -8.04 14.50 0.54
C GLY A 100 -6.55 14.38 0.82
N ILE A 101 -6.14 13.20 1.26
CA ILE A 101 -4.77 12.90 1.73
C ILE A 101 -3.91 12.17 0.69
N GLY A 102 -4.44 11.91 -0.49
CA GLY A 102 -3.74 11.16 -1.55
C GLY A 102 -3.58 9.67 -1.21
N VAL A 103 -4.49 9.11 -0.44
CA VAL A 103 -4.65 7.68 -0.17
C VAL A 103 -6.07 7.31 -0.56
N ASP A 104 -6.19 6.27 -1.39
CA ASP A 104 -7.48 5.83 -1.91
C ASP A 104 -8.10 4.73 -1.06
N VAL A 105 -7.27 3.83 -0.51
CA VAL A 105 -7.73 2.66 0.23
C VAL A 105 -6.89 2.46 1.50
N PHE A 106 -7.56 2.17 2.59
CA PHE A 106 -6.97 1.56 3.78
C PHE A 106 -7.34 0.07 3.78
N PHE A 107 -6.35 -0.79 3.62
CA PHE A 107 -6.52 -2.23 3.49
C PHE A 107 -5.82 -2.98 4.63
N GLY A 108 -6.61 -3.65 5.47
CA GLY A 108 -6.13 -4.35 6.67
C GLY A 108 -6.26 -3.48 7.93
N GLY A 109 -6.24 -4.13 9.05
CA GLY A 109 -6.57 -3.56 10.36
C GLY A 109 -7.74 -4.30 10.98
N GLY A 110 -8.20 -3.85 12.12
CA GLY A 110 -9.37 -4.39 12.82
C GLY A 110 -10.58 -3.49 12.71
N GLU A 111 -11.75 -4.02 13.08
CA GLU A 111 -13.00 -3.28 13.16
C GLU A 111 -12.86 -1.93 13.91
N PRO A 112 -12.16 -1.85 15.07
CA PRO A 112 -12.02 -0.58 15.79
C PRO A 112 -11.31 0.51 14.98
N ASP A 113 -10.39 0.13 14.10
CA ASP A 113 -9.66 1.07 13.25
C ASP A 113 -10.57 1.71 12.22
N PHE A 114 -11.37 0.89 11.53
CA PHE A 114 -12.34 1.37 10.55
C PHE A 114 -13.47 2.16 11.19
N ALA A 115 -14.05 1.67 12.29
CA ALA A 115 -15.09 2.38 13.02
C ALA A 115 -14.63 3.77 13.49
N SER A 116 -13.38 3.87 13.95
CA SER A 116 -12.78 5.15 14.33
C SER A 116 -12.69 6.12 13.15
N GLN A 117 -12.27 5.67 11.97
CA GLN A 117 -12.17 6.53 10.78
C GLN A 117 -13.55 6.88 10.20
N ALA A 118 -14.50 5.94 10.25
CA ALA A 118 -15.89 6.20 9.85
C ALA A 118 -16.54 7.28 10.69
N LYS A 119 -16.41 7.21 12.03
CA LYS A 119 -16.90 8.26 12.95
C LYS A 119 -16.33 9.64 12.68
N LYS A 120 -15.15 9.72 12.08
CA LYS A 120 -14.51 10.98 11.66
C LYS A 120 -14.94 11.42 10.26
N GLY A 121 -15.86 10.70 9.60
CA GLY A 121 -16.31 11.01 8.24
C GLY A 121 -15.26 10.81 7.14
N ARG A 122 -14.27 9.93 7.37
CA ARG A 122 -13.11 9.75 6.49
C ARG A 122 -13.23 8.55 5.54
N LEU A 123 -14.26 7.76 5.71
CA LEU A 123 -14.53 6.59 4.86
C LEU A 123 -15.79 6.84 4.03
N LEU A 124 -15.76 6.36 2.80
CA LEU A 124 -16.92 6.33 1.94
C LEU A 124 -17.64 4.99 2.10
N PRO A 125 -18.99 4.98 2.16
CA PRO A 125 -19.77 3.76 2.13
C PRO A 125 -19.47 2.94 0.88
N LEU A 126 -19.20 1.64 1.06
CA LEU A 126 -18.89 0.76 -0.04
C LEU A 126 -20.18 0.24 -0.69
N GLN A 127 -20.54 0.77 -1.84
CA GLN A 127 -21.73 0.33 -2.58
C GLN A 127 -21.66 -1.14 -3.07
N ALA A 128 -20.48 -1.77 -3.00
CA ALA A 128 -20.32 -3.18 -3.34
C ALA A 128 -21.25 -4.09 -2.50
N PHE A 129 -21.47 -3.76 -1.24
CA PHE A 129 -22.36 -4.51 -0.34
C PHE A 129 -23.82 -4.50 -0.76
N THR A 130 -24.28 -3.36 -1.31
CA THR A 130 -25.65 -3.22 -1.80
C THR A 130 -25.81 -3.72 -3.23
N ARG A 131 -24.78 -3.61 -4.07
CA ARG A 131 -24.84 -4.04 -5.48
C ARG A 131 -24.59 -5.53 -5.67
N HIS A 132 -23.83 -6.14 -4.78
CA HIS A 132 -23.36 -7.53 -4.85
C HIS A 132 -23.50 -8.23 -3.49
N PRO A 133 -24.72 -8.32 -2.93
CA PRO A 133 -24.93 -8.95 -1.62
C PRO A 133 -24.51 -10.42 -1.60
N GLU A 134 -24.54 -11.09 -2.75
CA GLU A 134 -24.12 -12.47 -2.91
C GLU A 134 -22.65 -12.71 -2.58
N TRP A 135 -21.80 -11.70 -2.71
CA TRP A 135 -20.36 -11.81 -2.38
C TRP A 135 -20.12 -11.88 -0.88
N PHE A 136 -21.10 -11.49 -0.09
CA PHE A 136 -20.99 -11.39 1.37
C PHE A 136 -21.93 -12.35 2.12
N ALA A 137 -22.71 -13.14 1.39
CA ALA A 137 -23.74 -14.03 1.95
C ALA A 137 -23.20 -15.11 2.92
N THR A 138 -21.90 -15.40 2.87
CA THR A 138 -21.25 -16.41 3.74
C THR A 138 -20.51 -15.82 4.94
N GLY A 139 -20.45 -14.50 5.08
CA GLY A 139 -19.53 -13.77 5.98
C GLY A 139 -20.12 -13.13 7.22
N GLY A 140 -21.32 -13.47 7.66
CA GLY A 140 -21.94 -12.79 8.81
C GLY A 140 -22.42 -11.35 8.50
N PRO A 141 -22.96 -10.63 9.49
CA PRO A 141 -23.47 -9.29 9.26
C PRO A 141 -22.35 -8.30 8.89
N ILE A 142 -22.62 -7.48 7.88
CA ILE A 142 -21.69 -6.40 7.47
C ILE A 142 -21.81 -5.28 8.51
N PRO A 143 -20.68 -4.84 9.11
CA PRO A 143 -20.72 -3.73 10.07
C PRO A 143 -21.28 -2.44 9.46
N GLU A 144 -22.11 -1.73 10.20
CA GLU A 144 -22.80 -0.48 9.77
C GLU A 144 -21.81 0.57 9.24
N PHE A 145 -20.59 0.67 9.77
CA PHE A 145 -19.61 1.64 9.29
C PHE A 145 -19.14 1.41 7.85
N PHE A 146 -19.42 0.25 7.25
CA PHE A 146 -19.16 0.00 5.83
C PHE A 146 -20.36 0.38 4.94
N THR A 147 -21.58 0.33 5.49
CA THR A 147 -22.79 0.62 4.72
C THR A 147 -23.21 2.09 4.80
N GLY A 148 -22.74 2.79 5.83
CA GLY A 148 -23.07 4.19 6.05
C GLY A 148 -24.46 4.43 6.64
N GLU A 149 -25.08 3.38 7.19
CA GLU A 149 -26.36 3.47 7.94
C GLU A 149 -26.11 3.76 9.40
#